data_0a1d01a5cdf6f060da46a59d05988181
#
_entry.id   0a1d01a5cdf6f060da46a59d05988181
#
_cell.length_a   1.000
_cell.length_b   1.000
_cell.length_c   1.000
_cell.angle_alpha   90.00
_cell.angle_beta   90.00
_cell.angle_gamma   90.00
#
_symmetry.space_group_name_H-M   'P 1'
#
loop_
_entity.id
_entity.type
_entity.pdbx_description
1 polymer ?
#
loop_
_entity_poly.entity_id
_entity_poly.type
_entity_poly.pdbx_seq_one_letter_code
_entity_poly.pdbx_strand_id
1 'polypeptide(L)'
;MRILVTGAKGQLGIAVMRELLGKKQDFDFRLMLTVSDDASWNSLYNLMKEDGLLDERAEITTLDIRDCYAVKTSLHSFVPDVIINCSAYTAVDDCEDHEEEARAVNETGVKNLALVAKEIDAVLVHISTDYVFDGDGAVPYTEGDEPNPVSAYGRSKALGERAVTDTLRRYFIIRTAWLYGEGKNFVKTMISLSEKNKTLRVVSDQIGSPTSAAELARFIVYLIQTDKYGIWHGVCDGSTSWYELTKEIMRLTGRDEVEVLPITTGEYPTKAKRPHFSVLSNEKLHNETDFKIKSWKEALKEYISSLS
;
A
#
# COMPACT_ATOMS: atom_id res chain seq x y z
N MET A 1 18.86 -10.12 -9.92
CA MET A 1 18.34 -8.85 -9.35
C MET A 1 18.41 -8.91 -7.83
N ARG A 2 18.84 -7.84 -7.16
CA ARG A 2 18.85 -7.73 -5.69
C ARG A 2 17.73 -6.78 -5.29
N ILE A 3 16.78 -7.27 -4.53
CA ILE A 3 15.57 -6.55 -4.15
C ILE A 3 15.58 -6.31 -2.64
N LEU A 4 15.41 -5.07 -2.21
CA LEU A 4 15.21 -4.72 -0.82
C LEU A 4 13.77 -4.26 -0.61
N VAL A 5 13.06 -4.83 0.37
CA VAL A 5 11.68 -4.43 0.72
C VAL A 5 11.69 -3.86 2.13
N THR A 6 11.33 -2.58 2.29
CA THR A 6 11.15 -1.98 3.61
C THR A 6 9.71 -2.15 4.08
N GLY A 7 9.50 -2.13 5.40
CA GLY A 7 8.15 -2.35 5.95
C GLY A 7 7.58 -3.72 5.61
N ALA A 8 8.43 -4.74 5.52
CA ALA A 8 8.08 -6.08 5.05
C ALA A 8 7.00 -6.78 5.90
N LYS A 9 6.79 -6.36 7.16
CA LYS A 9 5.73 -6.85 8.06
C LYS A 9 4.37 -6.20 7.80
N GLY A 10 4.30 -5.09 7.04
CA GLY A 10 3.05 -4.42 6.68
C GLY A 10 2.23 -5.21 5.66
N GLN A 11 0.95 -4.84 5.49
CA GLN A 11 0.03 -5.52 4.57
C GLN A 11 0.63 -5.72 3.17
N LEU A 12 1.19 -4.66 2.60
CA LEU A 12 1.79 -4.71 1.27
C LEU A 12 3.14 -5.41 1.26
N GLY A 13 3.98 -5.18 2.27
CA GLY A 13 5.29 -5.84 2.38
C GLY A 13 5.16 -7.37 2.41
N ILE A 14 4.20 -7.91 3.18
CA ILE A 14 3.87 -9.33 3.19
C ILE A 14 3.37 -9.80 1.82
N ALA A 15 2.52 -9.02 1.15
CA ALA A 15 2.02 -9.39 -0.16
C ALA A 15 3.13 -9.40 -1.23
N VAL A 16 4.06 -8.44 -1.21
CA VAL A 16 5.24 -8.40 -2.10
C VAL A 16 6.16 -9.60 -1.83
N MET A 17 6.42 -9.92 -0.56
CA MET A 17 7.19 -11.10 -0.18
C MET A 17 6.55 -12.39 -0.70
N ARG A 18 5.23 -12.57 -0.48
CA ARG A 18 4.49 -13.74 -0.97
C ARG A 18 4.49 -13.82 -2.50
N GLU A 19 4.37 -12.69 -3.20
CA GLU A 19 4.43 -12.66 -4.67
C GLU A 19 5.81 -13.08 -5.18
N LEU A 20 6.89 -12.60 -4.56
CA LEU A 20 8.26 -12.92 -4.97
C LEU A 20 8.66 -14.37 -4.63
N LEU A 21 8.38 -14.83 -3.41
CA LEU A 21 8.84 -16.14 -2.91
C LEU A 21 7.85 -17.28 -3.18
N GLY A 22 6.54 -16.99 -3.12
CA GLY A 22 5.48 -17.99 -3.26
C GLY A 22 5.16 -18.38 -4.70
N LYS A 23 5.71 -17.65 -5.69
CA LYS A 23 5.51 -17.90 -7.12
C LYS A 23 6.84 -18.02 -7.84
N LYS A 24 6.84 -18.82 -8.92
CA LYS A 24 7.99 -18.87 -9.83
C LYS A 24 8.08 -17.52 -10.56
N GLN A 25 9.23 -16.88 -10.46
CA GLN A 25 9.55 -15.68 -11.22
C GLN A 25 10.35 -16.05 -12.48
N ASP A 26 10.23 -15.23 -13.52
CA ASP A 26 11.00 -15.39 -14.77
C ASP A 26 12.39 -14.77 -14.68
N PHE A 27 12.81 -14.35 -13.47
CA PHE A 27 14.13 -13.78 -13.19
C PHE A 27 14.71 -14.30 -11.87
N ASP A 28 16.03 -14.41 -11.81
CA ASP A 28 16.72 -14.74 -10.58
C ASP A 28 16.83 -13.50 -9.67
N PHE A 29 16.64 -13.70 -8.36
CA PHE A 29 16.72 -12.62 -7.39
C PHE A 29 17.30 -13.06 -6.04
N ARG A 30 17.81 -12.06 -5.29
CA ARG A 30 18.06 -12.12 -3.85
C ARG A 30 17.19 -11.07 -3.18
N LEU A 31 16.64 -11.37 -2.02
CA LEU A 31 15.66 -10.57 -1.30
C LEU A 31 16.16 -10.22 0.09
N MET A 32 16.20 -8.92 0.41
CA MET A 32 16.34 -8.44 1.77
C MET A 32 15.00 -7.85 2.22
N LEU A 33 14.45 -8.41 3.28
CA LEU A 33 13.23 -7.95 3.92
C LEU A 33 13.59 -7.14 5.16
N THR A 34 13.15 -5.88 5.27
CA THR A 34 13.47 -5.08 6.43
C THR A 34 12.24 -4.72 7.25
N VAL A 35 12.41 -4.75 8.57
CA VAL A 35 11.40 -4.42 9.58
C VAL A 35 11.98 -3.42 10.57
N SER A 36 11.13 -2.72 11.33
CA SER A 36 11.56 -1.64 12.21
C SER A 36 12.21 -2.10 13.52
N ASP A 37 11.91 -3.34 13.96
CA ASP A 37 12.27 -3.83 15.29
C ASP A 37 12.31 -5.38 15.35
N ASP A 38 12.90 -5.91 16.43
CA ASP A 38 13.07 -7.36 16.62
C ASP A 38 11.74 -8.11 16.82
N ALA A 39 10.72 -7.48 17.39
CA ALA A 39 9.41 -8.10 17.52
C ALA A 39 8.76 -8.31 16.14
N SER A 40 8.90 -7.34 15.26
CA SER A 40 8.49 -7.41 13.86
C SER A 40 9.31 -8.45 13.08
N TRP A 41 10.61 -8.57 13.37
CA TRP A 41 11.47 -9.60 12.79
C TRP A 41 10.97 -11.00 13.12
N ASN A 42 10.78 -11.29 14.41
CA ASN A 42 10.28 -12.59 14.87
C ASN A 42 8.91 -12.93 14.27
N SER A 43 8.03 -11.93 14.20
CA SER A 43 6.69 -12.11 13.64
C SER A 43 6.73 -12.41 12.14
N LEU A 44 7.59 -11.72 11.36
CA LEU A 44 7.75 -11.97 9.93
C LEU A 44 8.38 -13.34 9.67
N TYR A 45 9.41 -13.71 10.43
CA TYR A 45 10.05 -15.02 10.34
C TYR A 45 9.04 -16.17 10.58
N ASN A 46 8.21 -16.06 11.63
CA ASN A 46 7.19 -17.05 11.92
C ASN A 46 6.15 -17.15 10.79
N LEU A 47 5.70 -16.00 10.25
CA LEU A 47 4.80 -15.97 9.10
C LEU A 47 5.40 -16.69 7.88
N MET A 48 6.67 -16.38 7.55
CA MET A 48 7.37 -17.06 6.43
C MET A 48 7.47 -18.55 6.64
N LYS A 49 7.70 -18.99 7.88
CA LYS A 49 7.74 -20.39 8.25
C LYS A 49 6.38 -21.06 8.09
N GLU A 50 5.31 -20.43 8.55
CA GLU A 50 3.94 -20.91 8.43
C GLU A 50 3.49 -21.00 6.96
N ASP A 51 3.85 -20.01 6.16
CA ASP A 51 3.57 -19.97 4.72
C ASP A 51 4.47 -20.91 3.88
N GLY A 52 5.51 -21.54 4.48
CA GLY A 52 6.48 -22.35 3.75
C GLY A 52 7.39 -21.55 2.82
N LEU A 53 7.63 -20.28 3.15
CA LEU A 53 8.39 -19.31 2.34
C LEU A 53 9.81 -19.05 2.88
N LEU A 54 10.32 -19.89 3.80
CA LEU A 54 11.73 -19.82 4.19
C LEU A 54 12.60 -20.27 3.01
N ASP A 55 13.40 -19.36 2.49
CA ASP A 55 14.16 -19.51 1.27
C ASP A 55 15.57 -18.93 1.45
N GLU A 56 16.60 -19.62 0.97
CA GLU A 56 18.00 -19.16 1.04
C GLU A 56 18.28 -17.87 0.24
N ARG A 57 17.37 -17.50 -0.66
CA ARG A 57 17.43 -16.25 -1.42
C ARG A 57 16.98 -15.04 -0.59
N ALA A 58 16.34 -15.26 0.57
CA ALA A 58 15.74 -14.20 1.38
C ALA A 58 16.41 -14.11 2.75
N GLU A 59 16.71 -12.90 3.16
CA GLU A 59 17.16 -12.57 4.52
C GLU A 59 16.27 -11.51 5.15
N ILE A 60 16.11 -11.55 6.48
CA ILE A 60 15.37 -10.56 7.26
C ILE A 60 16.36 -9.78 8.11
N THR A 61 16.26 -8.46 8.12
CA THR A 61 17.06 -7.58 8.96
C THR A 61 16.22 -6.45 9.55
N THR A 62 16.72 -5.79 10.60
CA THR A 62 16.10 -4.59 11.14
C THR A 62 16.65 -3.36 10.45
N LEU A 63 15.75 -2.44 10.06
CA LEU A 63 16.11 -1.15 9.46
C LEU A 63 15.02 -0.12 9.74
N ASP A 64 15.36 0.91 10.50
CA ASP A 64 14.54 2.11 10.59
C ASP A 64 14.95 3.07 9.47
N ILE A 65 14.03 3.34 8.54
CA ILE A 65 14.31 4.23 7.41
C ILE A 65 14.56 5.69 7.82
N ARG A 66 14.16 6.08 9.05
CA ARG A 66 14.42 7.41 9.61
C ARG A 66 15.89 7.63 9.96
N ASP A 67 16.60 6.55 10.25
CA ASP A 67 18.04 6.59 10.55
C ASP A 67 18.86 6.56 9.25
N CYS A 68 19.36 7.73 8.85
CA CYS A 68 20.12 7.89 7.61
C CYS A 68 21.43 7.06 7.60
N TYR A 69 22.07 6.87 8.76
CA TYR A 69 23.28 6.07 8.87
C TYR A 69 23.00 4.58 8.69
N ALA A 70 21.94 4.08 9.37
CA ALA A 70 21.50 2.71 9.21
C ALA A 70 21.07 2.40 7.76
N VAL A 71 20.31 3.31 7.13
CA VAL A 71 19.94 3.20 5.71
C VAL A 71 21.17 3.12 4.83
N LYS A 72 22.12 4.05 5.00
CA LYS A 72 23.36 4.08 4.22
C LYS A 72 24.17 2.80 4.37
N THR A 73 24.38 2.37 5.60
CA THR A 73 25.18 1.15 5.91
C THR A 73 24.52 -0.10 5.31
N SER A 74 23.21 -0.27 5.52
CA SER A 74 22.48 -1.45 5.06
C SER A 74 22.44 -1.53 3.52
N LEU A 75 22.11 -0.41 2.85
CA LEU A 75 22.00 -0.39 1.39
C LEU A 75 23.35 -0.52 0.70
N HIS A 76 24.42 0.09 1.22
CA HIS A 76 25.78 -0.11 0.67
C HIS A 76 26.31 -1.52 0.91
N SER A 77 25.91 -2.20 1.97
CA SER A 77 26.26 -3.62 2.20
C SER A 77 25.54 -4.55 1.26
N PHE A 78 24.22 -4.38 1.10
CA PHE A 78 23.40 -5.25 0.24
C PHE A 78 23.48 -4.85 -1.24
N VAL A 79 23.69 -3.58 -1.57
CA VAL A 79 23.71 -2.98 -2.94
C VAL A 79 22.50 -3.45 -3.76
N PRO A 80 21.24 -3.11 -3.37
CA PRO A 80 20.07 -3.51 -4.11
C PRO A 80 20.02 -2.86 -5.50
N ASP A 81 19.52 -3.61 -6.51
CA ASP A 81 19.15 -3.06 -7.81
C ASP A 81 17.80 -2.31 -7.71
N VAL A 82 16.91 -2.82 -6.83
CA VAL A 82 15.56 -2.28 -6.61
C VAL A 82 15.26 -2.19 -5.11
N ILE A 83 14.75 -1.05 -4.68
CA ILE A 83 14.25 -0.81 -3.33
C ILE A 83 12.73 -0.65 -3.42
N ILE A 84 11.96 -1.51 -2.76
CA ILE A 84 10.49 -1.41 -2.66
C ILE A 84 10.15 -0.87 -1.27
N ASN A 85 9.81 0.40 -1.19
CA ASN A 85 9.48 1.06 0.07
C ASN A 85 8.00 0.91 0.42
N CYS A 86 7.69 -0.10 1.25
CA CYS A 86 6.37 -0.31 1.86
C CYS A 86 6.27 0.28 3.28
N SER A 87 7.36 0.88 3.81
CA SER A 87 7.31 1.56 5.11
C SER A 87 6.52 2.85 5.02
N ALA A 88 5.55 3.02 5.91
CA ALA A 88 4.78 4.25 6.04
C ALA A 88 4.13 4.38 7.42
N TYR A 89 3.93 5.61 7.88
CA TYR A 89 3.02 5.93 8.96
C TYR A 89 1.62 6.10 8.37
N THR A 90 0.71 5.15 8.63
CA THR A 90 -0.58 5.03 7.93
C THR A 90 -1.81 5.25 8.83
N ALA A 91 -1.61 5.59 10.10
CA ALA A 91 -2.68 5.91 11.03
C ALA A 91 -3.24 7.31 10.75
N VAL A 92 -4.14 7.42 9.75
CA VAL A 92 -4.58 8.68 9.14
C VAL A 92 -5.09 9.71 10.18
N ASP A 93 -5.92 9.28 11.14
CA ASP A 93 -6.44 10.17 12.18
C ASP A 93 -5.36 10.56 13.21
N ASP A 94 -4.44 9.66 13.49
CA ASP A 94 -3.33 9.89 14.41
C ASP A 94 -2.29 10.87 13.82
N CYS A 95 -2.15 10.91 12.50
CA CYS A 95 -1.31 11.89 11.82
C CYS A 95 -1.72 13.34 12.12
N GLU A 96 -3.00 13.62 12.39
CA GLU A 96 -3.45 14.97 12.70
C GLU A 96 -2.90 15.48 14.07
N ASP A 97 -2.62 14.57 15.00
CA ASP A 97 -2.01 14.88 16.28
C ASP A 97 -0.47 14.75 16.26
N HIS A 98 0.08 13.93 15.34
CA HIS A 98 1.49 13.53 15.30
C HIS A 98 2.07 13.73 13.89
N GLU A 99 1.85 14.93 13.31
CA GLU A 99 2.30 15.21 11.94
C GLU A 99 3.83 15.12 11.80
N GLU A 100 4.60 15.45 12.84
CA GLU A 100 6.06 15.35 12.81
C GLU A 100 6.54 13.90 12.72
N GLU A 101 5.93 12.98 13.47
CA GLU A 101 6.25 11.54 13.40
C GLU A 101 5.84 10.97 12.03
N ALA A 102 4.69 11.38 11.51
CA ALA A 102 4.26 10.98 10.17
C ALA A 102 5.25 11.46 9.11
N ARG A 103 5.73 12.71 9.20
CA ARG A 103 6.75 13.27 8.30
C ARG A 103 8.10 12.58 8.48
N ALA A 104 8.50 12.25 9.71
CA ALA A 104 9.75 11.53 9.95
C ALA A 104 9.82 10.22 9.15
N VAL A 105 8.70 9.47 9.04
CA VAL A 105 8.63 8.23 8.27
C VAL A 105 8.36 8.51 6.80
N ASN A 106 7.29 9.27 6.48
CA ASN A 106 6.74 9.40 5.13
C ASN A 106 7.50 10.39 4.25
N GLU A 107 8.27 11.30 4.83
CA GLU A 107 9.11 12.27 4.12
C GLU A 107 10.61 11.98 4.35
N THR A 108 11.10 12.11 5.60
CA THR A 108 12.53 12.00 5.91
C THR A 108 13.07 10.61 5.61
N GLY A 109 12.37 9.55 6.04
CA GLY A 109 12.74 8.17 5.74
C GLY A 109 12.78 7.88 4.24
N VAL A 110 11.81 8.39 3.50
CA VAL A 110 11.78 8.28 2.02
C VAL A 110 12.94 9.01 1.38
N LYS A 111 13.26 10.22 1.86
CA LYS A 111 14.42 11.01 1.38
C LYS A 111 15.74 10.27 1.64
N ASN A 112 15.90 9.63 2.80
CA ASN A 112 17.08 8.83 3.12
C ASN A 112 17.25 7.69 2.11
N LEU A 113 16.17 6.95 1.82
CA LEU A 113 16.18 5.88 0.81
C LEU A 113 16.51 6.42 -0.58
N ALA A 114 15.91 7.53 -1.00
CA ALA A 114 16.13 8.13 -2.32
C ALA A 114 17.58 8.60 -2.50
N LEU A 115 18.18 9.22 -1.48
CA LEU A 115 19.57 9.67 -1.54
C LEU A 115 20.53 8.51 -1.72
N VAL A 116 20.36 7.43 -0.95
CA VAL A 116 21.24 6.25 -1.07
C VAL A 116 20.95 5.49 -2.36
N ALA A 117 19.68 5.37 -2.79
CA ALA A 117 19.34 4.80 -4.09
C ALA A 117 20.08 5.50 -5.25
N LYS A 118 20.19 6.85 -5.19
CA LYS A 118 20.98 7.63 -6.14
C LYS A 118 22.47 7.31 -6.09
N GLU A 119 23.04 7.15 -4.87
CA GLU A 119 24.47 6.84 -4.68
C GLU A 119 24.84 5.47 -5.29
N ILE A 120 23.96 4.48 -5.17
CA ILE A 120 24.20 3.09 -5.63
C ILE A 120 23.53 2.76 -6.97
N ASP A 121 22.94 3.74 -7.64
CA ASP A 121 22.23 3.61 -8.93
C ASP A 121 21.05 2.62 -8.89
N ALA A 122 20.34 2.50 -7.73
CA ALA A 122 19.17 1.65 -7.56
C ALA A 122 17.87 2.32 -8.04
N VAL A 123 16.91 1.52 -8.46
CA VAL A 123 15.51 1.96 -8.69
C VAL A 123 14.77 2.00 -7.36
N LEU A 124 14.04 3.09 -7.07
CA LEU A 124 13.17 3.19 -5.90
C LEU A 124 11.70 3.07 -6.31
N VAL A 125 11.01 2.07 -5.78
CA VAL A 125 9.55 1.96 -5.81
C VAL A 125 9.01 2.52 -4.51
N HIS A 126 8.28 3.64 -4.57
CA HIS A 126 7.66 4.28 -3.40
C HIS A 126 6.15 4.16 -3.44
N ILE A 127 5.57 3.62 -2.38
CA ILE A 127 4.11 3.49 -2.28
C ILE A 127 3.52 4.77 -1.71
N SER A 128 2.63 5.38 -2.47
CA SER A 128 1.88 6.57 -2.10
C SER A 128 0.37 6.28 -1.97
N THR A 129 -0.46 7.30 -1.94
CA THR A 129 -1.88 7.20 -1.57
C THR A 129 -2.75 8.16 -2.40
N ASP A 130 -4.03 7.86 -2.49
CA ASP A 130 -5.09 8.74 -2.97
C ASP A 130 -5.27 10.00 -2.10
N TYR A 131 -4.85 9.98 -0.84
CA TYR A 131 -4.88 11.14 0.07
C TYR A 131 -3.94 12.28 -0.33
N VAL A 132 -3.11 12.12 -1.34
CA VAL A 132 -2.34 13.23 -1.92
C VAL A 132 -3.23 14.23 -2.67
N PHE A 133 -4.46 13.85 -3.00
CA PHE A 133 -5.47 14.71 -3.64
C PHE A 133 -6.43 15.31 -2.60
N ASP A 134 -7.16 16.36 -2.99
CA ASP A 134 -8.12 17.06 -2.12
C ASP A 134 -9.42 16.26 -1.85
N GLY A 135 -9.75 15.34 -2.73
CA GLY A 135 -10.93 14.49 -2.60
C GLY A 135 -12.26 15.17 -2.99
N ASP A 136 -12.20 16.29 -3.67
CA ASP A 136 -13.35 17.07 -4.14
C ASP A 136 -13.58 16.88 -5.67
N GLY A 137 -12.89 15.92 -6.32
CA GLY A 137 -13.02 15.62 -7.74
C GLY A 137 -14.39 15.07 -8.12
N ALA A 138 -14.78 15.23 -9.41
CA ALA A 138 -15.99 14.67 -10.00
C ALA A 138 -15.69 13.57 -11.03
N VAL A 139 -14.41 13.40 -11.38
CA VAL A 139 -13.88 12.37 -12.29
C VAL A 139 -12.66 11.71 -11.65
N PRO A 140 -12.32 10.47 -12.04
CA PRO A 140 -11.14 9.80 -11.50
C PRO A 140 -9.87 10.62 -11.68
N TYR A 141 -9.08 10.73 -10.61
CA TYR A 141 -7.77 11.38 -10.65
C TYR A 141 -6.81 10.58 -11.54
N THR A 142 -6.00 11.30 -12.31
CA THR A 142 -4.94 10.75 -13.16
C THR A 142 -3.56 10.96 -12.53
N GLU A 143 -2.54 10.31 -13.06
CA GLU A 143 -1.15 10.50 -12.60
C GLU A 143 -0.62 11.92 -12.87
N GLY A 144 -1.24 12.63 -13.81
CA GLY A 144 -0.90 14.02 -14.17
C GLY A 144 -1.54 15.07 -13.29
N ASP A 145 -2.50 14.70 -12.44
CA ASP A 145 -3.14 15.65 -11.54
C ASP A 145 -2.20 16.05 -10.41
N GLU A 146 -2.15 17.35 -10.10
CA GLU A 146 -1.29 17.90 -9.07
C GLU A 146 -1.78 17.52 -7.66
N PRO A 147 -0.91 17.06 -6.77
CA PRO A 147 -1.24 16.79 -5.38
C PRO A 147 -1.73 18.07 -4.66
N ASN A 148 -2.88 17.97 -3.96
CA ASN A 148 -3.46 19.02 -3.13
C ASN A 148 -4.01 18.43 -1.81
N PRO A 149 -3.16 17.86 -0.95
CA PRO A 149 -3.59 17.10 0.21
C PRO A 149 -4.22 17.98 1.30
N VAL A 150 -5.36 17.53 1.85
CA VAL A 150 -6.11 18.24 2.90
C VAL A 150 -5.87 17.68 4.31
N SER A 151 -5.27 16.49 4.44
CA SER A 151 -4.96 15.83 5.72
C SER A 151 -3.45 15.82 6.01
N ALA A 152 -3.05 15.72 7.29
CA ALA A 152 -1.65 15.57 7.69
C ALA A 152 -1.00 14.33 7.07
N TYR A 153 -1.73 13.22 7.02
CA TYR A 153 -1.29 12.01 6.31
C TYR A 153 -0.99 12.29 4.83
N GLY A 154 -1.96 12.87 4.12
CA GLY A 154 -1.79 13.22 2.70
C GLY A 154 -0.61 14.15 2.46
N ARG A 155 -0.46 15.20 3.29
CA ARG A 155 0.70 16.13 3.22
C ARG A 155 2.02 15.39 3.39
N SER A 156 2.13 14.53 4.42
CA SER A 156 3.36 13.77 4.66
C SER A 156 3.73 12.84 3.51
N LYS A 157 2.73 12.20 2.87
CA LYS A 157 2.94 11.34 1.70
C LYS A 157 3.33 12.13 0.45
N ALA A 158 2.68 13.27 0.19
CA ALA A 158 3.03 14.14 -0.93
C ALA A 158 4.48 14.68 -0.81
N LEU A 159 4.94 15.00 0.41
CA LEU A 159 6.34 15.38 0.66
C LEU A 159 7.30 14.20 0.37
N GLY A 160 6.90 12.96 0.66
CA GLY A 160 7.64 11.77 0.26
C GLY A 160 7.74 11.60 -1.26
N GLU A 161 6.64 11.79 -2.00
CA GLU A 161 6.67 11.78 -3.47
C GLU A 161 7.68 12.82 -4.00
N ARG A 162 7.61 14.05 -3.46
CA ARG A 162 8.51 15.13 -3.84
C ARG A 162 9.97 14.78 -3.54
N ALA A 163 10.27 14.19 -2.38
CA ALA A 163 11.63 13.76 -2.04
C ALA A 163 12.18 12.75 -3.07
N VAL A 164 11.34 11.86 -3.61
CA VAL A 164 11.72 10.92 -4.68
C VAL A 164 11.96 11.66 -6.00
N THR A 165 10.99 12.47 -6.46
CA THR A 165 11.06 13.14 -7.77
C THR A 165 12.19 14.16 -7.86
N ASP A 166 12.50 14.88 -6.77
CA ASP A 166 13.61 15.84 -6.70
C ASP A 166 14.99 15.15 -6.70
N THR A 167 15.04 13.86 -6.32
CA THR A 167 16.31 13.14 -6.11
C THR A 167 16.64 12.18 -7.25
N LEU A 168 15.65 11.45 -7.77
CA LEU A 168 15.83 10.33 -8.69
C LEU A 168 15.22 10.60 -10.07
N ARG A 169 15.75 9.91 -11.09
CA ARG A 169 15.14 9.84 -12.43
C ARG A 169 14.55 8.45 -12.70
N ARG A 170 15.11 7.41 -12.11
CA ARG A 170 14.62 6.03 -12.21
C ARG A 170 13.90 5.67 -10.93
N TYR A 171 12.59 5.82 -10.93
CA TYR A 171 11.72 5.53 -9.79
C TYR A 171 10.32 5.11 -10.27
N PHE A 172 9.61 4.42 -9.41
CA PHE A 172 8.17 4.23 -9.50
C PHE A 172 7.54 4.81 -8.24
N ILE A 173 6.64 5.78 -8.37
CA ILE A 173 5.73 6.19 -7.32
C ILE A 173 4.40 5.55 -7.64
N ILE A 174 3.88 4.71 -6.74
CA ILE A 174 2.62 4.01 -6.96
C ILE A 174 1.60 4.53 -5.95
N ARG A 175 0.64 5.32 -6.41
CA ARG A 175 -0.49 5.78 -5.63
C ARG A 175 -1.53 4.68 -5.59
N THR A 176 -1.96 4.32 -4.37
CA THR A 176 -2.99 3.29 -4.14
C THR A 176 -4.07 3.81 -3.21
N ALA A 177 -5.19 3.09 -3.10
CA ALA A 177 -6.32 3.48 -2.27
C ALA A 177 -6.94 2.27 -1.57
N TRP A 178 -7.52 2.46 -0.39
CA TRP A 178 -8.35 1.50 0.35
C TRP A 178 -7.76 0.09 0.40
N LEU A 179 -6.47 0.02 0.75
CA LEU A 179 -5.69 -1.22 0.71
C LEU A 179 -6.16 -2.21 1.78
N TYR A 180 -6.37 -3.47 1.38
CA TYR A 180 -6.66 -4.57 2.30
C TYR A 180 -5.78 -5.79 1.99
N GLY A 181 -5.45 -6.56 3.03
CA GLY A 181 -4.56 -7.71 2.94
C GLY A 181 -4.33 -8.34 4.31
N GLU A 182 -3.09 -8.77 4.60
CA GLU A 182 -2.73 -9.34 5.88
C GLU A 182 -2.86 -8.32 7.02
N GLY A 183 -3.14 -8.79 8.24
CA GLY A 183 -3.32 -7.94 9.42
C GLY A 183 -4.69 -7.24 9.49
N LYS A 184 -4.78 -6.14 10.24
CA LYS A 184 -6.01 -5.38 10.45
C LYS A 184 -6.33 -4.53 9.22
N ASN A 185 -7.54 -4.65 8.69
CA ASN A 185 -8.04 -3.86 7.56
C ASN A 185 -9.57 -3.73 7.62
N PHE A 186 -10.14 -2.93 6.72
CA PHE A 186 -11.58 -2.67 6.69
C PHE A 186 -12.41 -3.94 6.49
N VAL A 187 -12.01 -4.83 5.57
CA VAL A 187 -12.75 -6.08 5.27
C VAL A 187 -12.86 -6.95 6.51
N LYS A 188 -11.72 -7.25 7.17
CA LYS A 188 -11.69 -8.03 8.42
C LYS A 188 -12.47 -7.33 9.54
N THR A 189 -12.44 -5.99 9.59
CA THR A 189 -13.21 -5.22 10.58
C THR A 189 -14.70 -5.39 10.37
N MET A 190 -15.22 -5.29 9.14
CA MET A 190 -16.64 -5.49 8.84
C MET A 190 -17.09 -6.91 9.15
N ILE A 191 -16.28 -7.92 8.80
CA ILE A 191 -16.54 -9.32 9.15
C ILE A 191 -16.66 -9.48 10.67
N SER A 192 -15.71 -8.98 11.45
CA SER A 192 -15.72 -9.09 12.91
C SER A 192 -16.87 -8.33 13.56
N LEU A 193 -17.23 -7.15 13.03
CA LEU A 193 -18.39 -6.39 13.52
C LEU A 193 -19.71 -7.11 13.25
N SER A 194 -19.84 -7.77 12.12
CA SER A 194 -21.05 -8.53 11.74
C SER A 194 -21.30 -9.76 12.61
N GLU A 195 -20.28 -10.29 13.27
CA GLU A 195 -20.43 -11.39 14.24
C GLU A 195 -21.16 -10.96 15.52
N LYS A 196 -21.09 -9.67 15.86
CA LYS A 196 -21.61 -9.12 17.11
C LYS A 196 -22.84 -8.23 16.91
N ASN A 197 -23.07 -7.76 15.69
CA ASN A 197 -24.10 -6.78 15.38
C ASN A 197 -24.94 -7.26 14.19
N LYS A 198 -26.25 -7.17 14.31
CA LYS A 198 -27.19 -7.44 13.22
C LYS A 198 -27.39 -6.25 12.28
N THR A 199 -26.93 -5.07 12.69
CA THR A 199 -27.01 -3.84 11.90
C THR A 199 -25.67 -3.13 11.92
N LEU A 200 -25.16 -2.77 10.75
CA LEU A 200 -23.94 -1.98 10.56
C LEU A 200 -24.29 -0.65 9.90
N ARG A 201 -23.82 0.46 10.48
CA ARG A 201 -23.96 1.80 9.90
C ARG A 201 -22.68 2.18 9.19
N VAL A 202 -22.72 2.39 7.88
CA VAL A 202 -21.51 2.57 7.05
C VAL A 202 -21.64 3.77 6.13
N VAL A 203 -20.58 4.57 6.03
CA VAL A 203 -20.52 5.77 5.20
C VAL A 203 -20.75 5.44 3.73
N SER A 204 -21.67 6.16 3.08
CA SER A 204 -22.11 5.93 1.70
C SER A 204 -21.73 7.04 0.72
N ASP A 205 -21.29 8.20 1.23
CA ASP A 205 -20.94 9.40 0.47
C ASP A 205 -19.42 9.59 0.28
N GLN A 206 -18.63 8.56 0.55
CA GLN A 206 -17.21 8.49 0.20
C GLN A 206 -17.02 7.42 -0.88
N ILE A 207 -16.47 7.81 -2.02
CA ILE A 207 -16.26 6.94 -3.18
C ILE A 207 -14.76 6.79 -3.44
N GLY A 208 -14.29 5.55 -3.57
CA GLY A 208 -12.87 5.23 -3.78
C GLY A 208 -12.68 3.88 -4.47
N SER A 209 -11.43 3.43 -4.55
CA SER A 209 -11.02 2.22 -5.24
C SER A 209 -10.45 1.20 -4.24
N PRO A 210 -11.26 0.22 -3.76
CA PRO A 210 -10.75 -0.83 -2.89
C PRO A 210 -9.66 -1.64 -3.60
N THR A 211 -8.52 -1.86 -2.93
CA THR A 211 -7.36 -2.50 -3.56
C THR A 211 -6.84 -3.66 -2.72
N SER A 212 -6.73 -4.82 -3.34
CA SER A 212 -6.05 -5.97 -2.74
C SER A 212 -4.54 -5.77 -2.70
N ALA A 213 -3.92 -5.97 -1.55
CA ALA A 213 -2.47 -5.95 -1.42
C ALA A 213 -1.79 -6.99 -2.34
N ALA A 214 -2.44 -8.13 -2.60
CA ALA A 214 -1.94 -9.14 -3.52
C ALA A 214 -1.92 -8.64 -4.98
N GLU A 215 -2.98 -7.95 -5.44
CA GLU A 215 -3.01 -7.37 -6.78
C GLU A 215 -1.98 -6.23 -6.94
N LEU A 216 -1.87 -5.37 -5.93
CA LEU A 216 -0.86 -4.32 -5.92
C LEU A 216 0.57 -4.90 -5.94
N ALA A 217 0.83 -5.96 -5.17
CA ALA A 217 2.12 -6.66 -5.18
C ALA A 217 2.46 -7.25 -6.55
N ARG A 218 1.49 -7.87 -7.24
CA ARG A 218 1.65 -8.35 -8.63
C ARG A 218 2.04 -7.22 -9.57
N PHE A 219 1.38 -6.07 -9.45
CA PHE A 219 1.69 -4.89 -10.27
C PHE A 219 3.09 -4.34 -9.97
N ILE A 220 3.48 -4.26 -8.71
CA ILE A 220 4.85 -3.85 -8.32
C ILE A 220 5.90 -4.78 -8.94
N VAL A 221 5.71 -6.11 -8.80
CA VAL A 221 6.65 -7.11 -9.34
C VAL A 221 6.68 -7.07 -10.87
N TYR A 222 5.59 -6.74 -11.53
CA TYR A 222 5.56 -6.48 -12.98
C TYR A 222 6.38 -5.22 -13.33
N LEU A 223 6.13 -4.10 -12.65
CA LEU A 223 6.78 -2.81 -12.97
C LEU A 223 8.29 -2.84 -12.81
N ILE A 224 8.82 -3.51 -11.78
CA ILE A 224 10.28 -3.57 -11.53
C ILE A 224 11.05 -4.33 -12.61
N GLN A 225 10.36 -5.01 -13.52
CA GLN A 225 10.94 -5.69 -14.68
C GLN A 225 10.88 -4.82 -15.95
N THR A 226 10.44 -3.57 -15.84
CA THR A 226 10.27 -2.63 -16.96
C THR A 226 11.08 -1.37 -16.73
N ASP A 227 11.24 -0.57 -17.80
CA ASP A 227 11.83 0.78 -17.75
C ASP A 227 10.75 1.88 -17.77
N LYS A 228 9.50 1.55 -17.41
CA LYS A 228 8.34 2.46 -17.43
C LYS A 228 8.31 3.35 -16.17
N TYR A 229 9.44 4.02 -15.88
CA TYR A 229 9.61 4.88 -14.70
C TYR A 229 8.56 5.99 -14.62
N GLY A 230 8.35 6.51 -13.39
CA GLY A 230 7.47 7.63 -13.12
C GLY A 230 6.35 7.31 -12.13
N ILE A 231 5.28 8.13 -12.18
CA ILE A 231 4.11 7.99 -11.30
C ILE A 231 3.11 7.05 -11.95
N TRP A 232 2.54 6.15 -11.14
CA TRP A 232 1.53 5.18 -11.51
C TRP A 232 0.40 5.17 -10.49
N HIS A 233 -0.81 4.89 -10.96
CA HIS A 233 -1.90 4.45 -10.10
C HIS A 233 -1.92 2.92 -10.06
N GLY A 234 -1.98 2.36 -8.86
CA GLY A 234 -2.03 0.91 -8.62
C GLY A 234 -3.24 0.59 -7.75
N VAL A 235 -4.44 0.53 -8.35
CA VAL A 235 -5.71 0.19 -7.69
C VAL A 235 -6.42 -0.90 -8.48
N CYS A 236 -7.26 -1.71 -7.83
CA CYS A 236 -8.14 -2.64 -8.56
C CYS A 236 -9.16 -1.85 -9.39
N ASP A 237 -9.56 -2.41 -10.55
CA ASP A 237 -10.50 -1.76 -11.46
C ASP A 237 -11.87 -1.55 -10.83
N GLY A 238 -12.45 -0.39 -11.12
CA GLY A 238 -13.75 0.06 -10.62
C GLY A 238 -13.65 0.84 -9.31
N SER A 239 -14.80 1.37 -8.93
CA SER A 239 -14.95 2.18 -7.71
C SER A 239 -16.22 1.83 -6.97
N THR A 240 -16.30 2.17 -5.68
CA THR A 240 -17.46 1.91 -4.84
C THR A 240 -17.45 2.81 -3.61
N SER A 241 -18.55 2.83 -2.83
CA SER A 241 -18.57 3.42 -1.50
C SER A 241 -18.21 2.38 -0.43
N TRP A 242 -17.83 2.85 0.78
CA TRP A 242 -17.67 1.96 1.93
C TRP A 242 -18.93 1.15 2.24
N TYR A 243 -20.09 1.77 2.05
CA TYR A 243 -21.39 1.12 2.22
C TYR A 243 -21.58 -0.05 1.24
N GLU A 244 -21.39 0.16 -0.07
CA GLU A 244 -21.56 -0.90 -1.06
C GLU A 244 -20.46 -1.96 -0.93
N LEU A 245 -19.23 -1.57 -0.58
CA LEU A 245 -18.16 -2.51 -0.26
C LEU A 245 -18.57 -3.43 0.91
N THR A 246 -19.16 -2.87 1.97
CA THR A 246 -19.63 -3.65 3.12
C THR A 246 -20.75 -4.62 2.73
N LYS A 247 -21.70 -4.20 1.90
CA LYS A 247 -22.75 -5.11 1.39
C LYS A 247 -22.15 -6.29 0.63
N GLU A 248 -21.17 -6.02 -0.23
CA GLU A 248 -20.49 -7.09 -0.97
C GLU A 248 -19.69 -8.03 -0.04
N ILE A 249 -19.06 -7.51 1.02
CA ILE A 249 -18.42 -8.33 2.06
C ILE A 249 -19.45 -9.24 2.74
N MET A 250 -20.60 -8.71 3.16
CA MET A 250 -21.66 -9.50 3.79
C MET A 250 -22.15 -10.61 2.86
N ARG A 251 -22.42 -10.28 1.59
CA ARG A 251 -22.85 -11.24 0.58
C ARG A 251 -21.81 -12.36 0.37
N LEU A 252 -20.52 -12.01 0.23
CA LEU A 252 -19.46 -12.99 0.00
C LEU A 252 -19.15 -13.88 1.20
N THR A 253 -19.48 -13.41 2.41
CA THR A 253 -19.29 -14.17 3.66
C THR A 253 -20.55 -14.90 4.11
N GLY A 254 -21.64 -14.88 3.31
CA GLY A 254 -22.91 -15.54 3.63
C GLY A 254 -23.61 -14.96 4.85
N ARG A 255 -23.45 -13.65 5.10
CA ARG A 255 -24.06 -12.92 6.24
C ARG A 255 -25.19 -12.01 5.78
N ASP A 256 -26.08 -12.55 4.95
CA ASP A 256 -27.20 -11.81 4.34
C ASP A 256 -28.23 -11.31 5.38
N GLU A 257 -28.20 -11.85 6.60
CA GLU A 257 -29.02 -11.42 7.73
C GLU A 257 -28.54 -10.12 8.40
N VAL A 258 -27.33 -9.65 8.07
CA VAL A 258 -26.78 -8.41 8.62
C VAL A 258 -27.26 -7.24 7.78
N GLU A 259 -28.08 -6.37 8.40
CA GLU A 259 -28.55 -5.16 7.76
C GLU A 259 -27.44 -4.11 7.70
N VAL A 260 -27.11 -3.62 6.48
CA VAL A 260 -26.16 -2.53 6.30
C VAL A 260 -26.93 -1.25 5.99
N LEU A 261 -26.81 -0.25 6.86
CA LEU A 261 -27.49 1.04 6.72
C LEU A 261 -26.53 2.13 6.26
N PRO A 262 -26.87 2.90 5.21
CA PRO A 262 -26.06 4.01 4.78
C PRO A 262 -26.13 5.17 5.77
N ILE A 263 -24.98 5.81 6.02
CA ILE A 263 -24.86 7.08 6.73
C ILE A 263 -23.99 8.02 5.92
N THR A 264 -24.07 9.30 6.25
CA THR A 264 -23.18 10.33 5.67
C THR A 264 -21.88 10.46 6.44
N THR A 265 -20.85 11.06 5.81
CA THR A 265 -19.60 11.45 6.47
C THR A 265 -19.82 12.29 7.71
N GLY A 266 -20.82 13.21 7.67
CA GLY A 266 -21.14 14.06 8.82
C GLY A 266 -21.70 13.30 10.04
N GLU A 267 -22.28 12.11 9.84
CA GLU A 267 -22.75 11.23 10.92
C GLU A 267 -21.63 10.34 11.49
N TYR A 268 -20.47 10.31 10.87
CA TYR A 268 -19.29 9.55 11.31
C TYR A 268 -18.07 10.48 11.40
N PRO A 269 -18.00 11.37 12.40
CA PRO A 269 -16.92 12.33 12.51
C PRO A 269 -15.58 11.63 12.75
N THR A 270 -14.55 12.03 12.00
CA THR A 270 -13.16 11.60 12.12
C THR A 270 -12.26 12.83 12.30
N LYS A 271 -11.06 12.67 12.89
CA LYS A 271 -10.12 13.78 13.04
C LYS A 271 -9.62 14.29 11.69
N ALA A 272 -9.15 13.38 10.86
CA ALA A 272 -8.72 13.70 9.51
C ALA A 272 -9.92 13.92 8.59
N LYS A 273 -9.87 14.95 7.77
CA LYS A 273 -10.84 15.12 6.67
C LYS A 273 -10.70 13.94 5.70
N ARG A 274 -11.79 13.19 5.50
CA ARG A 274 -11.84 12.09 4.54
C ARG A 274 -12.27 12.61 3.17
N PRO A 275 -11.63 12.19 2.06
CA PRO A 275 -12.05 12.58 0.73
C PRO A 275 -13.45 12.02 0.41
N HIS A 276 -14.32 12.85 -0.19
CA HIS A 276 -15.60 12.38 -0.71
C HIS A 276 -15.43 11.54 -1.97
N PHE A 277 -14.47 11.92 -2.80
CA PHE A 277 -14.16 11.23 -4.04
C PHE A 277 -12.65 11.07 -4.20
N SER A 278 -12.15 9.83 -4.08
CA SER A 278 -10.72 9.53 -4.20
C SER A 278 -10.42 8.43 -5.23
N VAL A 279 -11.29 8.31 -6.23
CA VAL A 279 -11.12 7.33 -7.30
C VAL A 279 -9.89 7.65 -8.12
N LEU A 280 -8.99 6.67 -8.26
CA LEU A 280 -7.81 6.76 -9.10
C LEU A 280 -8.08 6.11 -10.46
N SER A 281 -7.65 6.76 -11.54
CA SER A 281 -7.75 6.21 -12.90
C SER A 281 -6.67 5.17 -13.15
N ASN A 282 -7.02 4.06 -13.78
CA ASN A 282 -6.09 3.03 -14.29
C ASN A 282 -5.83 3.18 -15.80
N GLU A 283 -6.25 4.27 -16.44
CA GLU A 283 -6.09 4.45 -17.90
C GLU A 283 -4.64 4.31 -18.34
N LYS A 284 -3.69 4.90 -17.62
CA LYS A 284 -2.27 4.76 -17.90
C LYS A 284 -1.81 3.30 -17.83
N LEU A 285 -2.21 2.58 -16.75
CA LEU A 285 -1.89 1.16 -16.61
C LEU A 285 -2.39 0.35 -17.79
N HIS A 286 -3.64 0.56 -18.22
CA HIS A 286 -4.24 -0.17 -19.35
C HIS A 286 -3.64 0.19 -20.70
N ASN A 287 -3.27 1.45 -20.91
CA ASN A 287 -2.77 1.93 -22.20
C ASN A 287 -1.27 1.68 -22.39
N GLU A 288 -0.49 1.69 -21.31
CA GLU A 288 0.97 1.62 -21.39
C GLU A 288 1.56 0.28 -20.95
N THR A 289 0.72 -0.67 -20.48
CA THR A 289 1.17 -1.98 -20.01
C THR A 289 0.29 -3.12 -20.51
N ASP A 290 0.85 -4.33 -20.56
CA ASP A 290 0.08 -5.57 -20.78
C ASP A 290 -0.44 -6.19 -19.49
N PHE A 291 -0.17 -5.53 -18.34
CA PHE A 291 -0.62 -6.02 -17.03
C PHE A 291 -2.14 -5.98 -16.94
N LYS A 292 -2.73 -7.07 -16.45
CA LYS A 292 -4.18 -7.19 -16.22
C LYS A 292 -4.44 -7.16 -14.72
N ILE A 293 -4.88 -6.00 -14.24
CA ILE A 293 -5.34 -5.85 -12.87
C ILE A 293 -6.78 -6.33 -12.76
N LYS A 294 -7.12 -6.97 -11.64
CA LYS A 294 -8.48 -7.45 -11.39
C LYS A 294 -9.41 -6.30 -10.98
N SER A 295 -10.71 -6.50 -11.22
CA SER A 295 -11.72 -5.65 -10.59
C SER A 295 -11.69 -5.81 -9.07
N TRP A 296 -12.12 -4.76 -8.34
CA TRP A 296 -12.19 -4.83 -6.88
C TRP A 296 -13.10 -5.97 -6.37
N LYS A 297 -14.14 -6.34 -7.14
CA LYS A 297 -15.04 -7.45 -6.78
C LYS A 297 -14.36 -8.81 -6.88
N GLU A 298 -13.61 -9.06 -7.95
CA GLU A 298 -12.85 -10.28 -8.13
C GLU A 298 -11.76 -10.42 -7.08
N ALA A 299 -10.99 -9.35 -6.86
CA ALA A 299 -9.93 -9.32 -5.86
C ALA A 299 -10.47 -9.49 -4.42
N LEU A 300 -11.63 -8.87 -4.10
CA LEU A 300 -12.29 -9.05 -2.81
C LEU A 300 -12.76 -10.50 -2.60
N LYS A 301 -13.38 -11.10 -3.63
CA LYS A 301 -13.82 -12.51 -3.58
C LYS A 301 -12.65 -13.45 -3.29
N GLU A 302 -11.53 -13.29 -4.00
CA GLU A 302 -10.33 -14.10 -3.76
C GLU A 302 -9.78 -13.90 -2.35
N TYR A 303 -9.72 -12.66 -1.89
CA TYR A 303 -9.26 -12.34 -0.54
C TYR A 303 -10.14 -12.99 0.53
N ILE A 304 -11.46 -12.86 0.44
CA ILE A 304 -12.38 -13.48 1.40
C ILE A 304 -12.26 -15.01 1.36
N SER A 305 -12.13 -15.61 0.18
CA SER A 305 -11.91 -17.06 0.05
C SER A 305 -10.59 -17.53 0.69
N SER A 306 -9.59 -16.68 0.80
CA SER A 306 -8.32 -16.99 1.47
C SER A 306 -8.37 -16.87 3.00
N LEU A 307 -9.45 -16.31 3.57
CA LEU A 307 -9.66 -16.19 5.01
C LEU A 307 -10.38 -17.39 5.63
N SER A 308 -10.90 -18.29 4.78
CA SER A 308 -11.73 -19.47 5.16
C SER A 308 -10.88 -20.64 5.62
#